data_b65fe9a25ffe0743548414a8ccdf37fa
#
_entry.id   b65fe9a25ffe0743548414a8ccdf37fa
#
_cell.length_a   1.000
_cell.length_b   1.000
_cell.length_c   1.000
_cell.angle_alpha   90.00
_cell.angle_beta   90.00
_cell.angle_gamma   90.00
#
_symmetry.space_group_name_H-M   'P 1'
#
loop_
_entity.id
_entity.type
_entity.pdbx_description
1 polymer ?
#
loop_
_entity_poly.entity_id
_entity_poly.type
_entity_poly.pdbx_seq_one_letter_code
_entity_poly.pdbx_strand_id
1 'polypeptide(L)'
;MGKYKNILLDLDGTILDSGSGIMKSIQYVLDHFSMYHEPEEKLRKFIGPALIDSFMNFYGFSKEKAEEAVEYFRDYYPEKGMFDAFIYPGMRECIEKMAGDGKKLVLLTSKPIFFASQILQHFGLSDYFFMEIGPDLSEQSSDKTRLIEKALREGNFLKEDCLMVGDTKYDILAAKDVGIDSVAALYGYGEVEEISIAKYSIEKPLDLLSIA
;
A
#
# COMPACT_ATOMS: atom_id res chain seq x y z
N MET A 1 -27.90 0.03 -1.47
CA MET A 1 -26.67 -0.03 -0.64
C MET A 1 -25.81 -1.16 -1.17
N GLY A 2 -24.52 -0.89 -1.47
CA GLY A 2 -23.61 -1.95 -1.92
C GLY A 2 -23.41 -3.02 -0.85
N LYS A 3 -22.85 -4.17 -1.25
CA LYS A 3 -22.65 -5.33 -0.37
C LYS A 3 -21.74 -5.04 0.82
N TYR A 4 -20.68 -4.26 0.60
CA TYR A 4 -19.63 -4.03 1.59
C TYR A 4 -19.83 -2.71 2.32
N LYS A 5 -19.63 -2.71 3.63
CA LYS A 5 -19.73 -1.53 4.50
C LYS A 5 -18.36 -0.93 4.83
N ASN A 6 -17.34 -1.78 4.85
CA ASN A 6 -15.97 -1.43 5.25
C ASN A 6 -15.03 -1.72 4.08
N ILE A 7 -14.35 -0.68 3.60
CA ILE A 7 -13.44 -0.77 2.46
C ILE A 7 -12.02 -0.52 2.96
N LEU A 8 -11.19 -1.55 2.90
CA LEU A 8 -9.79 -1.51 3.28
C LEU A 8 -8.98 -1.20 2.01
N LEU A 9 -8.30 -0.06 1.99
CA LEU A 9 -7.57 0.45 0.83
C LEU A 9 -6.07 0.43 1.11
N ASP A 10 -5.29 -0.19 0.24
CA ASP A 10 -3.84 0.02 0.25
C ASP A 10 -3.49 1.42 -0.24
N LEU A 11 -2.26 1.88 0.00
CA LEU A 11 -1.79 3.21 -0.33
C LEU A 11 -1.04 3.24 -1.66
N ASP A 12 0.17 2.65 -1.67
CA ASP A 12 1.11 2.71 -2.79
C ASP A 12 0.65 1.77 -3.91
N GLY A 13 0.38 2.29 -5.10
CA GLY A 13 -0.15 1.51 -6.23
C GLY A 13 -1.67 1.37 -6.25
N THR A 14 -2.36 1.78 -5.18
CA THR A 14 -3.83 1.70 -5.08
C THR A 14 -4.47 3.08 -4.98
N ILE A 15 -4.17 3.84 -3.93
CA ILE A 15 -4.63 5.23 -3.79
C ILE A 15 -3.72 6.18 -4.57
N LEU A 16 -2.40 5.96 -4.45
CA LEU A 16 -1.37 6.83 -5.00
C LEU A 16 -0.44 6.09 -5.96
N ASP A 17 -0.09 6.76 -7.06
CA ASP A 17 1.14 6.47 -7.80
C ASP A 17 2.30 7.15 -7.08
N SER A 18 3.02 6.39 -6.28
CA SER A 18 4.17 6.84 -5.48
C SER A 18 5.51 6.32 -6.01
N GLY A 19 5.49 5.69 -7.17
CA GLY A 19 6.64 4.99 -7.74
C GLY A 19 7.85 5.88 -7.93
N SER A 20 7.66 7.11 -8.44
CA SER A 20 8.75 8.06 -8.67
C SER A 20 9.54 8.33 -7.37
N GLY A 21 8.83 8.70 -6.30
CA GLY A 21 9.46 9.03 -5.02
C GLY A 21 10.16 7.85 -4.36
N ILE A 22 9.53 6.68 -4.39
CA ILE A 22 10.11 5.44 -3.81
C ILE A 22 11.35 5.04 -4.62
N MET A 23 11.27 4.95 -5.94
CA MET A 23 12.38 4.50 -6.78
C MET A 23 13.60 5.44 -6.68
N LYS A 24 13.39 6.76 -6.65
CA LYS A 24 14.48 7.73 -6.42
C LYS A 24 15.13 7.52 -5.05
N SER A 25 14.33 7.25 -4.03
CA SER A 25 14.85 7.00 -2.68
C SER A 25 15.63 5.68 -2.60
N ILE A 26 15.18 4.64 -3.29
CA ILE A 26 15.92 3.38 -3.39
C ILE A 26 17.22 3.57 -4.16
N GLN A 27 17.21 4.29 -5.29
CA GLN A 27 18.44 4.57 -6.02
C GLN A 27 19.46 5.34 -5.17
N TYR A 28 19.01 6.34 -4.39
CA TYR A 28 19.87 7.04 -3.44
C TYR A 28 20.54 6.08 -2.43
N VAL A 29 19.78 5.14 -1.88
CA VAL A 29 20.31 4.11 -0.99
C VAL A 29 21.34 3.24 -1.70
N LEU A 30 21.02 2.77 -2.90
CA LEU A 30 21.90 1.90 -3.69
C LEU A 30 23.21 2.59 -4.09
N ASP A 31 23.17 3.89 -4.35
CA ASP A 31 24.37 4.71 -4.62
C ASP A 31 25.35 4.71 -3.44
N HIS A 32 24.86 4.67 -2.19
CA HIS A 32 25.69 4.51 -0.98
C HIS A 32 26.45 3.17 -0.97
N PHE A 33 25.85 2.14 -1.56
CA PHE A 33 26.48 0.82 -1.69
C PHE A 33 27.22 0.64 -3.03
N SER A 34 27.50 1.74 -3.75
CA SER A 34 28.18 1.75 -5.06
C SER A 34 27.46 0.96 -6.15
N MET A 35 26.13 0.90 -6.07
CA MET A 35 25.24 0.27 -7.06
C MET A 35 24.50 1.36 -7.85
N TYR A 36 25.20 1.89 -8.86
CA TYR A 36 24.73 3.04 -9.65
C TYR A 36 23.87 2.61 -10.83
N HIS A 37 22.86 3.43 -11.14
CA HIS A 37 22.04 3.27 -12.35
C HIS A 37 21.30 1.93 -12.45
N GLU A 38 20.67 1.52 -11.35
CA GLU A 38 19.82 0.34 -11.38
C GLU A 38 18.65 0.52 -12.35
N PRO A 39 18.28 -0.53 -13.13
CA PRO A 39 17.14 -0.46 -14.02
C PRO A 39 15.84 -0.16 -13.26
N GLU A 40 15.00 0.70 -13.84
CA GLU A 40 13.71 1.09 -13.24
C GLU A 40 12.84 -0.12 -12.91
N GLU A 41 12.81 -1.13 -13.79
CA GLU A 41 12.09 -2.39 -13.57
C GLU A 41 12.50 -3.10 -12.26
N LYS A 42 13.77 -3.00 -11.90
CA LYS A 42 14.28 -3.60 -10.66
C LYS A 42 13.93 -2.75 -9.44
N LEU A 43 14.01 -1.41 -9.57
CA LEU A 43 13.62 -0.48 -8.51
C LEU A 43 12.12 -0.57 -8.23
N ARG A 44 11.29 -0.77 -9.26
CA ARG A 44 9.84 -0.91 -9.15
C ARG A 44 9.42 -2.05 -8.23
N LYS A 45 10.20 -3.13 -8.13
CA LYS A 45 9.93 -4.28 -7.24
C LYS A 45 9.96 -3.94 -5.75
N PHE A 46 10.50 -2.77 -5.38
CA PHE A 46 10.47 -2.29 -3.99
C PHE A 46 9.13 -1.67 -3.58
N ILE A 47 8.21 -1.44 -4.52
CA ILE A 47 6.93 -0.84 -4.22
C ILE A 47 5.96 -1.93 -3.75
N GLY A 48 5.46 -1.80 -2.52
CA GLY A 48 4.53 -2.74 -1.89
C GLY A 48 5.15 -3.63 -0.80
N PRO A 49 6.25 -4.35 -1.04
CA PRO A 49 6.90 -5.16 0.00
C PRO A 49 7.59 -4.34 1.08
N ALA A 50 7.89 -4.99 2.22
CA ALA A 50 8.76 -4.41 3.24
C ALA A 50 10.17 -4.19 2.68
N LEU A 51 10.76 -3.01 2.92
CA LEU A 51 12.06 -2.62 2.36
C LEU A 51 13.19 -3.57 2.75
N ILE A 52 13.21 -4.01 4.02
CA ILE A 52 14.23 -4.91 4.53
C ILE A 52 14.23 -6.23 3.74
N ASP A 53 13.06 -6.80 3.51
CA ASP A 53 12.90 -8.05 2.75
C ASP A 53 13.32 -7.84 1.29
N SER A 54 13.00 -6.68 0.72
CA SER A 54 13.36 -6.32 -0.65
C SER A 54 14.87 -6.22 -0.84
N PHE A 55 15.60 -5.55 0.07
CA PHE A 55 17.07 -5.48 0.00
C PHE A 55 17.73 -6.87 0.16
N MET A 56 17.20 -7.68 1.07
CA MET A 56 17.70 -9.05 1.26
C MET A 56 17.44 -9.92 0.02
N ASN A 57 16.21 -9.89 -0.52
CA ASN A 57 15.81 -10.78 -1.60
C ASN A 57 16.34 -10.35 -2.98
N PHE A 58 16.41 -9.04 -3.27
CA PHE A 58 16.78 -8.56 -4.60
C PHE A 58 18.28 -8.27 -4.75
N TYR A 59 18.95 -7.96 -3.63
CA TYR A 59 20.38 -7.61 -3.61
C TYR A 59 21.24 -8.55 -2.77
N GLY A 60 20.64 -9.55 -2.11
CA GLY A 60 21.37 -10.50 -1.27
C GLY A 60 22.06 -9.84 -0.07
N PHE A 61 21.54 -8.73 0.43
CA PHE A 61 22.08 -8.07 1.62
C PHE A 61 21.90 -8.96 2.84
N SER A 62 22.90 -8.96 3.74
CA SER A 62 22.68 -9.51 5.08
C SER A 62 21.61 -8.69 5.80
N LYS A 63 21.06 -9.23 6.90
CA LYS A 63 20.06 -8.52 7.68
C LYS A 63 20.58 -7.16 8.15
N GLU A 64 21.79 -7.12 8.68
CA GLU A 64 22.45 -5.91 9.19
C GLU A 64 22.62 -4.87 8.07
N LYS A 65 23.04 -5.31 6.88
CA LYS A 65 23.20 -4.43 5.73
C LYS A 65 21.85 -3.92 5.20
N ALA A 66 20.81 -4.74 5.26
CA ALA A 66 19.46 -4.33 4.89
C ALA A 66 18.87 -3.33 5.89
N GLU A 67 19.13 -3.51 7.18
CA GLU A 67 18.78 -2.54 8.23
C GLU A 67 19.48 -1.19 7.99
N GLU A 68 20.78 -1.18 7.69
CA GLU A 68 21.52 0.03 7.32
C GLU A 68 20.92 0.71 6.06
N ALA A 69 20.57 -0.07 5.05
CA ALA A 69 19.91 0.44 3.84
C ALA A 69 18.56 1.11 4.14
N VAL A 70 17.78 0.52 5.05
CA VAL A 70 16.50 1.11 5.51
C VAL A 70 16.72 2.42 6.25
N GLU A 71 17.81 2.58 7.04
CA GLU A 71 18.12 3.86 7.68
C GLU A 71 18.45 4.94 6.64
N TYR A 72 19.28 4.66 5.63
CA TYR A 72 19.51 5.61 4.53
C TYR A 72 18.23 5.99 3.78
N PHE A 73 17.32 5.02 3.58
CA PHE A 73 16.01 5.31 2.99
C PHE A 73 15.20 6.26 3.88
N ARG A 74 15.16 6.03 5.18
CA ARG A 74 14.43 6.86 6.16
C ARG A 74 14.98 8.27 6.29
N ASP A 75 16.26 8.47 6.02
CA ASP A 75 16.88 9.80 6.01
C ASP A 75 16.50 10.60 4.75
N TYR A 76 16.39 9.94 3.62
CA TYR A 76 16.13 10.61 2.33
C TYR A 76 14.64 10.74 2.01
N TYR A 77 13.88 9.66 2.19
CA TYR A 77 12.49 9.55 1.73
C TYR A 77 11.56 10.65 2.27
N PRO A 78 11.58 11.02 3.56
CA PRO A 78 10.66 12.02 4.10
C PRO A 78 10.82 13.40 3.46
N GLU A 79 12.05 13.77 3.10
CA GLU A 79 12.35 15.10 2.56
C GLU A 79 12.23 15.18 1.04
N LYS A 80 12.49 14.08 0.33
CA LYS A 80 12.67 14.09 -1.13
C LYS A 80 11.72 13.17 -1.90
N GLY A 81 11.29 12.06 -1.31
CA GLY A 81 10.50 11.04 -1.99
C GLY A 81 9.04 10.96 -1.54
N MET A 82 8.76 11.29 -0.28
CA MET A 82 7.46 11.00 0.34
C MET A 82 6.27 11.66 -0.38
N PHE A 83 6.46 12.88 -0.89
CA PHE A 83 5.43 13.65 -1.58
C PHE A 83 5.62 13.70 -3.12
N ASP A 84 6.64 13.00 -3.65
CA ASP A 84 6.81 12.80 -5.09
C ASP A 84 5.88 11.65 -5.55
N ALA A 85 4.59 11.94 -5.49
CA ALA A 85 3.49 11.03 -5.77
C ALA A 85 2.28 11.81 -6.27
N PHE A 86 1.29 11.11 -6.84
CA PHE A 86 0.00 11.70 -7.19
C PHE A 86 -1.15 10.71 -6.94
N ILE A 87 -2.33 11.25 -6.66
CA ILE A 87 -3.54 10.44 -6.53
C ILE A 87 -3.92 9.90 -7.91
N TYR A 88 -4.19 8.58 -8.01
CA TYR A 88 -4.67 8.02 -9.27
C TYR A 88 -5.93 8.74 -9.76
N PRO A 89 -6.06 9.01 -11.08
CA PRO A 89 -7.22 9.70 -11.64
C PRO A 89 -8.54 9.02 -11.24
N GLY A 90 -9.47 9.79 -10.66
CA GLY A 90 -10.75 9.30 -10.17
C GLY A 90 -10.74 8.70 -8.76
N MET A 91 -9.57 8.48 -8.13
CA MET A 91 -9.53 7.89 -6.78
C MET A 91 -10.08 8.83 -5.72
N ARG A 92 -9.77 10.13 -5.79
CA ARG A 92 -10.36 11.12 -4.88
C ARG A 92 -11.89 11.10 -4.92
N GLU A 93 -12.46 11.18 -6.12
CA GLU A 93 -13.91 11.11 -6.33
C GLU A 93 -14.50 9.80 -5.77
N CYS A 94 -13.80 8.69 -5.98
CA CYS A 94 -14.20 7.38 -5.47
C CYS A 94 -14.24 7.36 -3.93
N ILE A 95 -13.20 7.88 -3.27
CA ILE A 95 -13.10 7.99 -1.82
C ILE A 95 -14.23 8.87 -1.26
N GLU A 96 -14.39 10.08 -1.81
CA GLU A 96 -15.41 11.04 -1.38
C GLU A 96 -16.83 10.46 -1.50
N LYS A 97 -17.10 9.78 -2.62
CA LYS A 97 -18.41 9.16 -2.83
C LYS A 97 -18.66 8.00 -1.87
N MET A 98 -17.72 7.10 -1.68
CA MET A 98 -17.87 5.98 -0.74
C MET A 98 -18.07 6.47 0.70
N ALA A 99 -17.29 7.48 1.13
CA ALA A 99 -17.45 8.10 2.45
C ALA A 99 -18.83 8.78 2.58
N GLY A 100 -19.27 9.52 1.56
CA GLY A 100 -20.60 10.16 1.50
C GLY A 100 -21.76 9.15 1.53
N ASP A 101 -21.57 7.97 0.97
CA ASP A 101 -22.53 6.86 1.02
C ASP A 101 -22.51 6.11 2.38
N GLY A 102 -21.71 6.58 3.36
CA GLY A 102 -21.64 6.07 4.72
C GLY A 102 -20.76 4.82 4.90
N LYS A 103 -19.88 4.53 3.94
CA LYS A 103 -18.91 3.43 4.09
C LYS A 103 -17.78 3.84 5.02
N LYS A 104 -17.28 2.90 5.80
CA LYS A 104 -16.08 3.08 6.62
C LYS A 104 -14.85 2.76 5.76
N LEU A 105 -14.07 3.77 5.43
CA LEU A 105 -12.82 3.61 4.71
C LEU A 105 -11.69 3.38 5.71
N VAL A 106 -10.87 2.39 5.46
CA VAL A 106 -9.70 2.04 6.28
C VAL A 106 -8.48 2.10 5.39
N LEU A 107 -7.50 2.94 5.73
CA LEU A 107 -6.18 2.81 5.15
C LEU A 107 -5.53 1.55 5.72
N LEU A 108 -5.05 0.65 4.87
CA LEU A 108 -4.36 -0.56 5.28
C LEU A 108 -3.12 -0.77 4.43
N THR A 109 -1.96 -0.41 4.95
CA THR A 109 -0.72 -0.33 4.18
C THR A 109 0.46 -1.01 4.86
N SER A 110 1.39 -1.54 4.06
CA SER A 110 2.70 -2.02 4.53
C SER A 110 3.67 -0.89 4.86
N LYS A 111 3.37 0.34 4.41
CA LYS A 111 4.17 1.53 4.74
C LYS A 111 4.01 1.86 6.23
N PRO A 112 5.11 2.25 6.92
CA PRO A 112 5.00 2.72 8.30
C PRO A 112 3.93 3.81 8.45
N ILE A 113 3.04 3.61 9.43
CA ILE A 113 1.86 4.48 9.60
C ILE A 113 2.24 5.94 9.81
N PHE A 114 3.40 6.19 10.42
CA PHE A 114 3.96 7.52 10.59
C PHE A 114 4.10 8.28 9.26
N PHE A 115 4.54 7.62 8.19
CA PHE A 115 4.63 8.25 6.86
C PHE A 115 3.28 8.26 6.14
N ALA A 116 2.53 7.18 6.24
CA ALA A 116 1.25 7.03 5.55
C ALA A 116 0.24 8.10 5.97
N SER A 117 0.15 8.40 7.27
CA SER A 117 -0.73 9.46 7.81
C SER A 117 -0.34 10.85 7.29
N GLN A 118 0.96 11.17 7.23
CA GLN A 118 1.43 12.44 6.68
C GLN A 118 1.11 12.58 5.18
N ILE A 119 1.22 11.47 4.44
CA ILE A 119 0.86 11.44 3.02
C ILE A 119 -0.64 11.68 2.84
N LEU A 120 -1.52 10.97 3.57
CA LEU A 120 -2.96 11.23 3.50
C LEU A 120 -3.31 12.68 3.85
N GLN A 121 -2.66 13.24 4.87
CA GLN A 121 -2.86 14.63 5.27
C GLN A 121 -2.41 15.59 4.15
N HIS A 122 -1.23 15.37 3.57
CA HIS A 122 -0.70 16.19 2.47
C HIS A 122 -1.66 16.22 1.27
N PHE A 123 -2.23 15.07 0.92
CA PHE A 123 -3.19 14.97 -0.18
C PHE A 123 -4.62 15.34 0.22
N GLY A 124 -4.88 15.75 1.47
CA GLY A 124 -6.21 16.14 1.96
C GLY A 124 -7.21 14.98 1.89
N LEU A 125 -6.79 13.78 2.27
CA LEU A 125 -7.61 12.58 2.28
C LEU A 125 -7.92 12.04 3.68
N SER A 126 -7.17 12.46 4.73
CA SER A 126 -7.28 11.90 6.09
C SER A 126 -8.71 11.91 6.64
N ASP A 127 -9.47 12.99 6.41
CA ASP A 127 -10.83 13.15 6.96
C ASP A 127 -11.84 12.13 6.43
N TYR A 128 -11.53 11.44 5.33
CA TYR A 128 -12.40 10.41 4.77
C TYR A 128 -12.17 9.03 5.39
N PHE A 129 -11.04 8.83 6.10
CA PHE A 129 -10.69 7.53 6.66
C PHE A 129 -11.17 7.39 8.10
N PHE A 130 -11.94 6.31 8.35
CA PHE A 130 -12.40 5.93 9.68
C PHE A 130 -11.24 5.50 10.58
N MET A 131 -10.22 4.83 10.02
CA MET A 131 -8.98 4.44 10.69
C MET A 131 -7.85 4.26 9.69
N GLU A 132 -6.63 4.32 10.19
CA GLU A 132 -5.40 4.12 9.46
C GLU A 132 -4.60 2.99 10.12
N ILE A 133 -4.29 1.94 9.36
CA ILE A 133 -3.61 0.73 9.83
C ILE A 133 -2.33 0.52 9.01
N GLY A 134 -1.23 0.45 9.70
CA GLY A 134 0.09 0.14 9.18
C GLY A 134 1.04 -0.26 10.29
N PRO A 135 2.26 -0.72 9.99
CA PRO A 135 3.27 -1.03 10.99
C PRO A 135 3.81 0.25 11.64
N ASP A 136 4.32 0.12 12.87
CA ASP A 136 5.12 1.16 13.50
C ASP A 136 6.51 1.24 12.85
N LEU A 137 7.20 2.39 12.99
CA LEU A 137 8.57 2.56 12.46
C LEU A 137 9.57 1.53 12.99
N SER A 138 9.33 1.00 14.19
CA SER A 138 10.17 -0.02 14.83
C SER A 138 9.89 -1.43 14.31
N GLU A 139 8.76 -1.66 13.64
CA GLU A 139 8.42 -2.96 13.09
C GLU A 139 9.21 -3.23 11.81
N GLN A 140 9.88 -4.38 11.75
CA GLN A 140 10.70 -4.79 10.61
C GLN A 140 9.91 -5.53 9.52
N SER A 141 8.70 -5.98 9.84
CA SER A 141 7.85 -6.77 8.94
C SER A 141 6.43 -6.21 8.91
N SER A 142 5.88 -6.12 7.72
CA SER A 142 4.50 -5.72 7.47
C SER A 142 3.70 -6.91 6.95
N ASP A 143 3.29 -7.79 7.84
CA ASP A 143 2.38 -8.89 7.51
C ASP A 143 0.96 -8.32 7.32
N LYS A 144 0.52 -8.18 6.07
CA LYS A 144 -0.82 -7.64 5.74
C LYS A 144 -1.95 -8.49 6.32
N THR A 145 -1.76 -9.79 6.52
CA THR A 145 -2.74 -10.65 7.20
C THR A 145 -3.03 -10.14 8.60
N ARG A 146 -1.97 -9.86 9.38
CA ARG A 146 -2.10 -9.28 10.73
C ARG A 146 -2.70 -7.89 10.74
N LEU A 147 -2.38 -7.06 9.72
CA LEU A 147 -2.95 -5.73 9.60
C LEU A 147 -4.46 -5.80 9.32
N ILE A 148 -4.91 -6.71 8.44
CA ILE A 148 -6.35 -6.94 8.20
C ILE A 148 -7.03 -7.42 9.49
N GLU A 149 -6.47 -8.40 10.19
CA GLU A 149 -7.01 -8.89 11.46
C GLU A 149 -7.11 -7.78 12.53
N LYS A 150 -6.08 -6.89 12.57
CA LYS A 150 -6.09 -5.70 13.43
C LYS A 150 -7.25 -4.78 13.08
N ALA A 151 -7.44 -4.47 11.78
CA ALA A 151 -8.54 -3.63 11.30
C ALA A 151 -9.92 -4.22 11.65
N LEU A 152 -10.11 -5.53 11.45
CA LEU A 152 -11.37 -6.20 11.80
C LEU A 152 -11.66 -6.11 13.30
N ARG A 153 -10.66 -6.35 14.13
CA ARG A 153 -10.80 -6.32 15.60
C ARG A 153 -11.08 -4.91 16.12
N GLU A 154 -10.28 -3.92 15.72
CA GLU A 154 -10.38 -2.54 16.20
C GLU A 154 -11.62 -1.82 15.67
N GLY A 155 -12.02 -2.11 14.42
CA GLY A 155 -13.23 -1.58 13.82
C GLY A 155 -14.51 -2.31 14.23
N ASN A 156 -14.37 -3.46 14.92
CA ASN A 156 -15.48 -4.39 15.18
C ASN A 156 -16.24 -4.76 13.91
N PHE A 157 -15.48 -5.11 12.85
CA PHE A 157 -16.03 -5.39 11.52
C PHE A 157 -16.33 -6.88 11.34
N LEU A 158 -17.45 -7.19 10.67
CA LEU A 158 -17.74 -8.53 10.20
C LEU A 158 -17.01 -8.76 8.87
N LYS A 159 -16.43 -9.95 8.71
CA LYS A 159 -15.64 -10.28 7.49
C LYS A 159 -16.45 -10.14 6.20
N GLU A 160 -17.71 -10.58 6.22
CA GLU A 160 -18.64 -10.51 5.09
C GLU A 160 -18.98 -9.08 4.64
N ASP A 161 -18.80 -8.09 5.53
CA ASP A 161 -19.03 -6.67 5.24
C ASP A 161 -17.74 -5.94 4.77
N CYS A 162 -16.59 -6.65 4.70
CA CYS A 162 -15.29 -6.09 4.37
C CYS A 162 -14.84 -6.41 2.95
N LEU A 163 -14.16 -5.46 2.33
CA LEU A 163 -13.54 -5.59 1.03
C LEU A 163 -12.11 -5.04 1.08
N MET A 164 -11.10 -5.84 0.77
CA MET A 164 -9.73 -5.38 0.59
C MET A 164 -9.52 -4.94 -0.85
N VAL A 165 -8.94 -3.77 -1.05
CA VAL A 165 -8.56 -3.24 -2.37
C VAL A 165 -7.07 -2.99 -2.36
N GLY A 166 -6.36 -3.64 -3.26
CA GLY A 166 -4.91 -3.51 -3.39
C GLY A 166 -4.45 -3.90 -4.78
N ASP A 167 -3.22 -3.58 -5.09
CA ASP A 167 -2.63 -3.81 -6.41
C ASP A 167 -1.60 -4.94 -6.43
N THR A 168 -1.20 -5.45 -5.26
CA THR A 168 -0.19 -6.49 -5.17
C THR A 168 -0.73 -7.82 -4.63
N LYS A 169 0.03 -8.91 -4.88
CA LYS A 169 -0.29 -10.23 -4.28
C LYS A 169 -0.38 -10.21 -2.76
N TYR A 170 0.35 -9.31 -2.10
CA TYR A 170 0.34 -9.21 -0.64
C TYR A 170 -1.04 -8.81 -0.10
N ASP A 171 -1.76 -7.96 -0.82
CA ASP A 171 -3.13 -7.57 -0.52
C ASP A 171 -4.11 -8.72 -0.70
N ILE A 172 -3.99 -9.36 -1.85
CA ILE A 172 -4.95 -10.37 -2.31
C ILE A 172 -4.80 -11.67 -1.50
N LEU A 173 -3.56 -12.11 -1.26
CA LEU A 173 -3.29 -13.30 -0.46
C LEU A 173 -3.69 -13.08 1.01
N ALA A 174 -3.36 -11.92 1.60
CA ALA A 174 -3.75 -11.58 2.97
C ALA A 174 -5.28 -11.55 3.13
N ALA A 175 -6.01 -10.96 2.17
CA ALA A 175 -7.47 -10.98 2.18
C ALA A 175 -8.03 -12.40 2.13
N LYS A 176 -7.46 -13.25 1.26
CA LYS A 176 -7.83 -14.67 1.15
C LYS A 176 -7.57 -15.43 2.44
N ASP A 177 -6.39 -15.23 3.07
CA ASP A 177 -6.00 -15.93 4.29
C ASP A 177 -6.91 -15.57 5.46
N VAL A 178 -7.32 -14.29 5.56
CA VAL A 178 -8.29 -13.84 6.57
C VAL A 178 -9.71 -14.27 6.23
N GLY A 179 -10.02 -14.52 4.97
CA GLY A 179 -11.35 -14.90 4.50
C GLY A 179 -12.27 -13.70 4.27
N ILE A 180 -11.75 -12.61 3.73
CA ILE A 180 -12.52 -11.48 3.22
C ILE A 180 -12.41 -11.40 1.69
N ASP A 181 -13.38 -10.75 1.06
CA ASP A 181 -13.35 -10.53 -0.39
C ASP A 181 -12.29 -9.48 -0.77
N SER A 182 -11.73 -9.58 -1.99
CA SER A 182 -10.71 -8.67 -2.49
C SER A 182 -10.97 -8.16 -3.90
N VAL A 183 -10.40 -6.99 -4.20
CA VAL A 183 -10.37 -6.33 -5.50
C VAL A 183 -8.92 -6.10 -5.89
N ALA A 184 -8.53 -6.58 -7.07
CA ALA A 184 -7.24 -6.29 -7.67
C ALA A 184 -7.29 -4.98 -8.47
N ALA A 185 -6.47 -4.01 -8.10
CA ALA A 185 -6.28 -2.76 -8.83
C ALA A 185 -5.24 -2.96 -9.94
N LEU A 186 -5.71 -3.21 -11.18
CA LEU A 186 -4.86 -3.55 -12.32
C LEU A 186 -4.00 -2.38 -12.82
N TYR A 187 -4.27 -1.18 -12.35
CA TYR A 187 -3.50 0.04 -12.70
C TYR A 187 -2.27 0.28 -11.82
N GLY A 188 -2.05 -0.55 -10.80
CA GLY A 188 -0.95 -0.43 -9.86
C GLY A 188 0.37 -1.07 -10.32
N TYR A 189 1.14 -1.57 -9.38
CA TYR A 189 2.50 -2.10 -9.62
C TYR A 189 2.58 -3.62 -9.66
N GLY A 190 1.56 -4.32 -9.16
CA GLY A 190 1.52 -5.78 -9.07
C GLY A 190 1.45 -6.48 -10.42
N GLU A 191 1.96 -7.70 -10.49
CA GLU A 191 1.87 -8.55 -11.67
C GLU A 191 0.45 -9.13 -11.80
N VAL A 192 -0.16 -8.98 -12.97
CA VAL A 192 -1.56 -9.35 -13.22
C VAL A 192 -1.81 -10.84 -12.89
N GLU A 193 -0.86 -11.70 -13.21
CA GLU A 193 -0.95 -13.14 -12.95
C GLU A 193 -1.03 -13.44 -11.45
N GLU A 194 -0.29 -12.68 -10.62
CA GLU A 194 -0.23 -12.87 -9.17
C GLU A 194 -1.49 -12.38 -8.44
N ILE A 195 -2.18 -11.37 -9.00
CA ILE A 195 -3.39 -10.78 -8.41
C ILE A 195 -4.70 -11.34 -9.02
N SER A 196 -4.61 -12.22 -10.01
CA SER A 196 -5.75 -12.81 -10.73
C SER A 196 -6.70 -13.65 -9.85
N ILE A 197 -6.24 -14.05 -8.67
CA ILE A 197 -7.06 -14.81 -7.69
C ILE A 197 -8.01 -13.93 -6.89
N ALA A 198 -7.93 -12.59 -7.03
CA ALA A 198 -8.87 -11.67 -6.42
C ALA A 198 -10.30 -11.95 -6.91
N LYS A 199 -11.28 -11.71 -6.05
CA LYS A 199 -12.68 -11.92 -6.41
C LYS A 199 -13.17 -10.96 -7.50
N TYR A 200 -12.65 -9.75 -7.51
CA TYR A 200 -12.94 -8.71 -8.49
C TYR A 200 -11.65 -8.08 -8.98
N SER A 201 -11.72 -7.41 -10.13
CA SER A 201 -10.64 -6.56 -10.64
C SER A 201 -11.19 -5.25 -11.19
N ILE A 202 -10.38 -4.20 -11.13
CA ILE A 202 -10.72 -2.87 -11.63
C ILE A 202 -9.56 -2.31 -12.46
N GLU A 203 -9.89 -1.69 -13.59
CA GLU A 203 -8.92 -1.04 -14.47
C GLU A 203 -8.67 0.43 -14.09
N LYS A 204 -9.59 1.03 -13.36
CA LYS A 204 -9.51 2.41 -12.86
C LYS A 204 -10.27 2.54 -11.54
N PRO A 205 -9.90 3.52 -10.68
CA PRO A 205 -10.50 3.69 -9.36
C PRO A 205 -12.03 3.78 -9.33
N LEU A 206 -12.64 4.48 -10.30
CA LEU A 206 -14.09 4.65 -10.35
C LEU A 206 -14.88 3.35 -10.54
N ASP A 207 -14.26 2.31 -11.09
CA ASP A 207 -14.90 1.00 -11.24
C ASP A 207 -15.25 0.37 -9.87
N LEU A 208 -14.52 0.75 -8.80
CA LEU A 208 -14.77 0.29 -7.45
C LEU A 208 -16.18 0.67 -6.95
N LEU A 209 -16.74 1.79 -7.40
CA LEU A 209 -18.08 2.23 -7.01
C LEU A 209 -19.19 1.25 -7.41
N SER A 210 -18.95 0.41 -8.40
CA SER A 210 -19.91 -0.61 -8.83
C SER A 210 -19.84 -1.89 -8.00
N ILE A 211 -18.76 -2.09 -7.25
CA ILE A 211 -18.46 -3.29 -6.44
C ILE A 211 -18.74 -3.01 -4.96
N ALA A 212 -18.33 -1.85 -4.50
CA ALA A 212 -18.33 -1.45 -3.09
C ALA A 212 -19.71 -1.16 -2.50
#